data_217dc07901719972f091962352ef9b74
#
_entry.id   217dc07901719972f091962352ef9b74
#
_cell.length_a   1.000
_cell.length_b   1.000
_cell.length_c   1.000
_cell.angle_alpha   90.00
_cell.angle_beta   90.00
_cell.angle_gamma   90.00
#
_symmetry.space_group_name_H-M   'P 1'
#
loop_
_entity.id
_entity.type
_entity.pdbx_description
1 polymer ?
#
loop_
_entity_poly.entity_id
_entity_poly.type
_entity_poly.pdbx_seq_one_letter_code
_entity_poly.pdbx_strand_id
1 'polypeptide(L)'
;MPYRVVQWSTGNVGRHSLAGIHAHPELELIGVYVSNPDKVGHDAGELAGLVSTFGVAATSDVDKLLALKPDCIVHTAMADDRIFEALQDLERFLAAGINVVSSSPVMLQYPAPDDPLAAPVIAAAEKAGVSIFVNGVDPGFANDALPLVLSGVSERIEEVRCSEILNYATYNQPMVLFGIMGFGGPMDEVPFILSPGVLTMAWGSVVRQIAAGLGVTLTEVTEWHEREAAPEDFDVDAGTIKAGTTAAMHFEVRGMVGDRAVVVLEHVTRLRDDLGATWPQPAGQGCYRVEIKGEPNYTLNLELMGTDGDHNTAGLKATAMRIVNAVPAVIAAPPGLITALDLPLVTGRGLVVT
;
A
#
# COMPACT_ATOMS: atom_id res chain seq x y z
N MET A 1 -11.50 1.67 26.93
CA MET A 1 -10.98 0.30 26.70
C MET A 1 -10.32 0.32 25.33
N PRO A 2 -9.23 -0.41 25.12
CA PRO A 2 -8.61 -0.53 23.80
C PRO A 2 -9.55 -1.21 22.81
N TYR A 3 -9.40 -0.90 21.51
CA TYR A 3 -10.13 -1.56 20.44
C TYR A 3 -9.58 -2.97 20.25
N ARG A 4 -10.47 -3.94 20.15
CA ARG A 4 -10.16 -5.36 19.99
C ARG A 4 -9.93 -5.66 18.52
N VAL A 5 -8.72 -6.07 18.16
CA VAL A 5 -8.35 -6.25 16.75
C VAL A 5 -7.89 -7.69 16.47
N VAL A 6 -8.22 -8.16 15.26
CA VAL A 6 -7.69 -9.40 14.70
C VAL A 6 -6.73 -9.04 13.57
N GLN A 7 -5.50 -9.58 13.63
CA GLN A 7 -4.57 -9.52 12.50
C GLN A 7 -4.89 -10.61 11.49
N TRP A 8 -5.06 -10.22 10.24
CA TRP A 8 -5.30 -11.14 9.13
C TRP A 8 -4.10 -11.24 8.22
N SER A 9 -3.46 -12.42 8.18
CA SER A 9 -2.19 -12.72 7.52
C SER A 9 -0.94 -12.20 8.26
N THR A 10 0.15 -12.96 8.12
CA THR A 10 1.45 -12.73 8.79
C THR A 10 2.60 -12.79 7.78
N GLY A 11 2.35 -12.24 6.58
CA GLY A 11 3.38 -12.03 5.55
C GLY A 11 4.27 -10.83 5.88
N ASN A 12 4.96 -10.30 4.86
CA ASN A 12 5.94 -9.22 5.04
C ASN A 12 5.35 -7.95 5.69
N VAL A 13 4.16 -7.51 5.29
CA VAL A 13 3.45 -6.39 5.95
C VAL A 13 2.87 -6.85 7.29
N GLY A 14 2.27 -8.05 7.35
CA GLY A 14 1.55 -8.55 8.52
C GLY A 14 2.41 -8.72 9.77
N ARG A 15 3.67 -9.13 9.64
CA ARG A 15 4.61 -9.20 10.78
C ARG A 15 4.86 -7.83 11.41
N HIS A 16 4.96 -6.77 10.61
CA HIS A 16 5.12 -5.41 11.09
C HIS A 16 3.82 -4.86 11.69
N SER A 17 2.68 -5.24 11.11
CA SER A 17 1.36 -4.93 11.65
C SER A 17 1.15 -5.54 13.04
N LEU A 18 1.51 -6.82 13.25
CA LEU A 18 1.48 -7.46 14.57
C LEU A 18 2.32 -6.69 15.60
N ALA A 19 3.56 -6.33 15.25
CA ALA A 19 4.43 -5.54 16.13
C ALA A 19 3.80 -4.17 16.45
N GLY A 20 3.23 -3.51 15.43
CA GLY A 20 2.55 -2.22 15.59
C GLY A 20 1.31 -2.30 16.47
N ILE A 21 0.45 -3.28 16.28
CA ILE A 21 -0.75 -3.51 17.11
C ILE A 21 -0.33 -3.71 18.58
N HIS A 22 0.68 -4.55 18.82
CA HIS A 22 1.16 -4.82 20.17
C HIS A 22 1.71 -3.57 20.87
N ALA A 23 2.39 -2.69 20.13
CA ALA A 23 2.93 -1.44 20.66
C ALA A 23 1.89 -0.32 20.81
N HIS A 24 0.71 -0.44 20.14
CA HIS A 24 -0.26 0.64 20.08
C HIS A 24 -1.14 0.71 21.33
N PRO A 25 -1.16 1.84 22.09
CA PRO A 25 -1.82 1.92 23.40
C PRO A 25 -3.37 1.81 23.33
N GLU A 26 -3.96 2.05 22.17
CA GLU A 26 -5.41 2.01 21.95
C GLU A 26 -5.88 0.69 21.33
N LEU A 27 -4.99 -0.29 21.06
CA LEU A 27 -5.34 -1.57 20.41
C LEU A 27 -5.03 -2.77 21.32
N GLU A 28 -5.87 -3.81 21.20
CA GLU A 28 -5.69 -5.11 21.86
C GLU A 28 -5.77 -6.21 20.81
N LEU A 29 -4.67 -6.94 20.59
CA LEU A 29 -4.65 -8.08 19.70
C LEU A 29 -5.37 -9.25 20.35
N ILE A 30 -6.47 -9.72 19.73
CA ILE A 30 -7.29 -10.82 20.27
C ILE A 30 -7.29 -12.08 19.42
N GLY A 31 -6.72 -12.02 18.22
CA GLY A 31 -6.64 -13.16 17.31
C GLY A 31 -5.73 -12.90 16.13
N VAL A 32 -5.21 -13.97 15.54
CA VAL A 32 -4.36 -13.95 14.34
C VAL A 32 -4.81 -15.04 13.37
N TYR A 33 -5.07 -14.64 12.13
CA TYR A 33 -5.34 -15.56 11.04
C TYR A 33 -4.09 -15.86 10.23
N VAL A 34 -3.89 -17.13 9.93
CA VAL A 34 -2.85 -17.62 9.01
C VAL A 34 -3.41 -18.65 8.05
N SER A 35 -3.06 -18.54 6.76
CA SER A 35 -3.40 -19.53 5.74
C SER A 35 -2.39 -20.69 5.68
N ASN A 36 -1.12 -20.44 6.05
CA ASN A 36 -0.09 -21.46 6.10
C ASN A 36 -0.30 -22.37 7.34
N PRO A 37 -0.55 -23.69 7.16
CA PRO A 37 -0.76 -24.62 8.26
C PRO A 37 0.43 -24.70 9.23
N ASP A 38 1.65 -24.49 8.74
CA ASP A 38 2.87 -24.53 9.57
C ASP A 38 2.92 -23.38 10.60
N LYS A 39 2.14 -22.33 10.40
CA LYS A 39 2.05 -21.19 11.33
C LYS A 39 0.92 -21.34 12.35
N VAL A 40 0.04 -22.33 12.20
CA VAL A 40 -1.07 -22.55 13.13
C VAL A 40 -0.55 -22.95 14.50
N GLY A 41 -1.05 -22.29 15.54
CA GLY A 41 -0.61 -22.52 16.92
C GLY A 41 0.61 -21.72 17.36
N HIS A 42 1.36 -21.08 16.44
CA HIS A 42 2.48 -20.22 16.80
C HIS A 42 1.98 -18.93 17.47
N ASP A 43 2.75 -18.40 18.41
CA ASP A 43 2.45 -17.15 19.08
C ASP A 43 2.61 -15.94 18.13
N ALA A 44 1.74 -14.96 18.28
CA ALA A 44 1.76 -13.75 17.47
C ALA A 44 3.08 -12.96 17.58
N GLY A 45 3.75 -12.98 18.73
CA GLY A 45 5.07 -12.35 18.93
C GLY A 45 6.15 -13.06 18.12
N GLU A 46 6.14 -14.38 18.08
CA GLU A 46 7.03 -15.19 17.21
C GLU A 46 6.79 -14.86 15.73
N LEU A 47 5.52 -14.81 15.29
CA LEU A 47 5.16 -14.47 13.92
C LEU A 47 5.50 -13.03 13.54
N ALA A 48 5.58 -12.12 14.52
CA ALA A 48 6.08 -10.77 14.36
C ALA A 48 7.62 -10.69 14.29
N GLY A 49 8.32 -11.80 14.56
CA GLY A 49 9.78 -11.84 14.66
C GLY A 49 10.35 -11.22 15.94
N LEU A 50 9.55 -11.18 17.00
CA LEU A 50 9.94 -10.63 18.30
C LEU A 50 10.26 -11.74 19.31
N VAL A 51 11.08 -11.42 20.28
CA VAL A 51 11.43 -12.35 21.38
C VAL A 51 10.27 -12.46 22.40
N SER A 52 9.44 -11.41 22.51
CA SER A 52 8.31 -11.39 23.45
C SER A 52 7.14 -12.23 22.92
N THR A 53 6.50 -12.98 23.82
CA THR A 53 5.23 -13.65 23.53
C THR A 53 4.07 -12.69 23.75
N PHE A 54 3.07 -12.75 22.84
CA PHE A 54 1.83 -11.94 22.95
C PHE A 54 0.69 -12.72 23.63
N GLY A 55 0.84 -14.03 23.78
CA GLY A 55 -0.20 -14.89 24.36
C GLY A 55 -1.39 -15.14 23.42
N VAL A 56 -1.24 -14.83 22.14
CA VAL A 56 -2.26 -15.02 21.09
C VAL A 56 -1.76 -16.02 20.08
N ALA A 57 -2.33 -17.21 20.05
CA ALA A 57 -1.96 -18.26 19.09
C ALA A 57 -2.70 -18.05 17.77
N ALA A 58 -1.95 -18.18 16.66
CA ALA A 58 -2.50 -18.09 15.31
C ALA A 58 -3.39 -19.29 14.97
N THR A 59 -4.43 -19.06 14.17
CA THR A 59 -5.37 -20.08 13.70
C THR A 59 -5.73 -19.88 12.23
N SER A 60 -6.12 -20.96 11.56
CA SER A 60 -6.76 -20.92 10.24
C SER A 60 -8.29 -20.99 10.30
N ASP A 61 -8.87 -21.06 11.50
CA ASP A 61 -10.32 -21.15 11.73
C ASP A 61 -10.94 -19.74 11.70
N VAL A 62 -11.51 -19.38 10.55
CA VAL A 62 -12.14 -18.08 10.29
C VAL A 62 -13.35 -17.87 11.22
N ASP A 63 -14.18 -18.90 11.40
CA ASP A 63 -15.40 -18.77 12.21
C ASP A 63 -15.08 -18.53 13.68
N LYS A 64 -14.03 -19.16 14.18
CA LYS A 64 -13.51 -18.92 15.53
C LYS A 64 -13.08 -17.46 15.72
N LEU A 65 -12.40 -16.88 14.72
CA LEU A 65 -11.96 -15.48 14.79
C LEU A 65 -13.12 -14.49 14.71
N LEU A 66 -14.08 -14.71 13.82
CA LEU A 66 -15.29 -13.87 13.72
C LEU A 66 -16.17 -13.97 14.99
N ALA A 67 -16.23 -15.14 15.63
CA ALA A 67 -16.96 -15.34 16.89
C ALA A 67 -16.35 -14.53 18.06
N LEU A 68 -15.09 -14.09 17.98
CA LEU A 68 -14.49 -13.17 18.95
C LEU A 68 -15.13 -11.78 18.92
N LYS A 69 -15.85 -11.42 17.85
CA LYS A 69 -16.44 -10.11 17.59
C LYS A 69 -15.42 -8.98 17.79
N PRO A 70 -14.35 -8.95 16.97
CA PRO A 70 -13.39 -7.85 17.02
C PRO A 70 -14.07 -6.55 16.59
N ASP A 71 -13.53 -5.41 17.06
CA ASP A 71 -13.95 -4.08 16.60
C ASP A 71 -13.43 -3.81 15.18
N CYS A 72 -12.26 -4.39 14.85
CA CYS A 72 -11.62 -4.22 13.54
C CYS A 72 -10.77 -5.44 13.15
N ILE A 73 -10.75 -5.76 11.85
CA ILE A 73 -9.77 -6.65 11.24
C ILE A 73 -8.69 -5.80 10.58
N VAL A 74 -7.43 -6.06 10.91
CA VAL A 74 -6.25 -5.50 10.23
C VAL A 74 -5.83 -6.53 9.17
N HIS A 75 -6.19 -6.28 7.92
CA HIS A 75 -6.02 -7.20 6.80
C HIS A 75 -4.77 -6.85 6.01
N THR A 76 -3.83 -7.80 5.91
CA THR A 76 -2.56 -7.65 5.19
C THR A 76 -2.26 -8.84 4.27
N ALA A 77 -3.31 -9.58 3.88
CA ALA A 77 -3.16 -10.62 2.87
C ALA A 77 -2.99 -9.98 1.48
N MET A 78 -2.06 -10.51 0.70
CA MET A 78 -1.87 -10.10 -0.69
C MET A 78 -3.11 -10.49 -1.52
N ALA A 79 -3.56 -9.59 -2.39
CA ALA A 79 -4.72 -9.81 -3.25
C ALA A 79 -4.38 -9.90 -4.75
N ASP A 80 -3.13 -9.65 -5.12
CA ASP A 80 -2.72 -9.49 -6.53
C ASP A 80 -2.95 -10.74 -7.38
N ASP A 81 -2.85 -11.93 -6.79
CA ASP A 81 -3.08 -13.23 -7.43
C ASP A 81 -4.43 -13.87 -7.08
N ARG A 82 -5.22 -13.23 -6.18
CA ARG A 82 -6.48 -13.76 -5.64
C ARG A 82 -7.53 -12.67 -5.35
N ILE A 83 -7.69 -11.74 -6.26
CA ILE A 83 -8.50 -10.54 -6.04
C ILE A 83 -9.96 -10.85 -5.66
N PHE A 84 -10.60 -11.84 -6.32
CA PHE A 84 -11.99 -12.18 -6.04
C PHE A 84 -12.17 -12.80 -4.65
N GLU A 85 -11.27 -13.67 -4.23
CA GLU A 85 -11.28 -14.27 -2.89
C GLU A 85 -11.00 -13.20 -1.83
N ALA A 86 -10.08 -12.27 -2.10
CA ALA A 86 -9.82 -11.16 -1.20
C ALA A 86 -11.05 -10.27 -1.01
N LEU A 87 -11.76 -9.93 -2.08
CA LEU A 87 -13.02 -9.16 -2.00
C LEU A 87 -14.09 -9.93 -1.22
N GLN A 88 -14.24 -11.24 -1.43
CA GLN A 88 -15.18 -12.08 -0.67
C GLN A 88 -14.81 -12.14 0.82
N ASP A 89 -13.52 -12.24 1.17
CA ASP A 89 -13.08 -12.18 2.56
C ASP A 89 -13.49 -10.84 3.20
N LEU A 90 -13.24 -9.70 2.51
CA LEU A 90 -13.64 -8.37 3.01
C LEU A 90 -15.17 -8.26 3.19
N GLU A 91 -15.95 -8.67 2.18
CA GLU A 91 -17.43 -8.70 2.29
C GLU A 91 -17.90 -9.52 3.49
N ARG A 92 -17.29 -10.68 3.73
CA ARG A 92 -17.61 -11.55 4.87
C ARG A 92 -17.35 -10.86 6.21
N PHE A 93 -16.22 -10.16 6.36
CA PHE A 93 -15.90 -9.43 7.59
C PHE A 93 -16.87 -8.28 7.83
N LEU A 94 -17.14 -7.50 6.82
CA LEU A 94 -18.09 -6.37 6.87
C LEU A 94 -19.51 -6.86 7.18
N ALA A 95 -19.97 -7.92 6.51
CA ALA A 95 -21.29 -8.51 6.76
C ALA A 95 -21.42 -9.08 8.19
N ALA A 96 -20.31 -9.45 8.84
CA ALA A 96 -20.28 -9.84 10.25
C ALA A 96 -20.34 -8.63 11.22
N GLY A 97 -20.42 -7.41 10.71
CA GLY A 97 -20.47 -6.17 11.51
C GLY A 97 -19.10 -5.74 12.04
N ILE A 98 -18.03 -6.06 11.34
CA ILE A 98 -16.64 -5.80 11.76
C ILE A 98 -16.02 -4.76 10.82
N ASN A 99 -15.42 -3.69 11.37
CA ASN A 99 -14.66 -2.72 10.59
C ASN A 99 -13.40 -3.36 10.02
N VAL A 100 -12.91 -2.83 8.90
CA VAL A 100 -11.71 -3.35 8.25
C VAL A 100 -10.73 -2.22 7.91
N VAL A 101 -9.45 -2.41 8.24
CA VAL A 101 -8.35 -1.67 7.62
C VAL A 101 -7.51 -2.66 6.81
N SER A 102 -7.16 -2.31 5.58
CA SER A 102 -6.50 -3.26 4.69
C SER A 102 -5.36 -2.61 3.89
N SER A 103 -4.31 -3.39 3.61
CA SER A 103 -3.29 -2.97 2.65
C SER A 103 -3.59 -3.40 1.21
N SER A 104 -4.65 -4.19 0.97
CA SER A 104 -4.99 -4.77 -0.35
C SER A 104 -6.46 -5.19 -0.38
N PRO A 105 -7.16 -5.18 -1.52
CA PRO A 105 -6.68 -4.76 -2.85
C PRO A 105 -6.69 -3.22 -3.02
N VAL A 106 -5.66 -2.69 -3.64
CA VAL A 106 -5.39 -1.24 -3.76
C VAL A 106 -6.46 -0.46 -4.53
N MET A 107 -7.18 -1.11 -5.44
CA MET A 107 -8.28 -0.49 -6.17
C MET A 107 -9.40 0.08 -5.26
N LEU A 108 -9.54 -0.47 -4.04
CA LEU A 108 -10.52 0.01 -3.05
C LEU A 108 -10.08 1.29 -2.33
N GLN A 109 -8.88 1.83 -2.55
CA GLN A 109 -8.47 3.11 -1.95
C GLN A 109 -9.35 4.27 -2.40
N TYR A 110 -9.64 4.32 -3.70
CA TYR A 110 -10.55 5.28 -4.33
C TYR A 110 -11.06 4.67 -5.65
N PRO A 111 -12.08 3.80 -5.60
CA PRO A 111 -12.57 3.11 -6.80
C PRO A 111 -13.15 4.09 -7.82
N ALA A 112 -13.20 3.66 -9.08
CA ALA A 112 -13.93 4.40 -10.08
C ALA A 112 -15.43 4.46 -9.73
N PRO A 113 -16.16 5.49 -10.14
CA PRO A 113 -17.61 5.47 -10.03
C PRO A 113 -18.19 4.22 -10.68
N ASP A 114 -19.13 3.56 -10.00
CA ASP A 114 -19.81 2.35 -10.47
C ASP A 114 -18.87 1.14 -10.71
N ASP A 115 -17.73 1.07 -10.02
CA ASP A 115 -16.82 -0.07 -10.10
C ASP A 115 -17.52 -1.35 -9.61
N PRO A 116 -17.73 -2.35 -10.50
CA PRO A 116 -18.51 -3.54 -10.18
C PRO A 116 -17.83 -4.44 -9.14
N LEU A 117 -16.51 -4.33 -8.94
CA LEU A 117 -15.77 -5.10 -7.94
C LEU A 117 -15.80 -4.41 -6.57
N ALA A 118 -15.85 -3.09 -6.53
CA ALA A 118 -15.93 -2.33 -5.27
C ALA A 118 -17.36 -2.28 -4.70
N ALA A 119 -18.37 -2.23 -5.58
CA ALA A 119 -19.76 -2.03 -5.17
C ALA A 119 -20.28 -3.04 -4.13
N PRO A 120 -20.03 -4.37 -4.21
CA PRO A 120 -20.47 -5.33 -3.20
C PRO A 120 -19.83 -5.07 -1.83
N VAL A 121 -18.55 -4.74 -1.78
CA VAL A 121 -17.80 -4.45 -0.54
C VAL A 121 -18.37 -3.19 0.12
N ILE A 122 -18.61 -2.12 -0.65
CA ILE A 122 -19.20 -0.88 -0.16
C ILE A 122 -20.60 -1.14 0.41
N ALA A 123 -21.44 -1.83 -0.34
CA ALA A 123 -22.80 -2.16 0.08
C ALA A 123 -22.82 -3.03 1.35
N ALA A 124 -21.88 -3.96 1.52
CA ALA A 124 -21.76 -4.78 2.73
C ALA A 124 -21.41 -3.90 3.95
N ALA A 125 -20.48 -2.97 3.82
CA ALA A 125 -20.08 -2.04 4.88
C ALA A 125 -21.24 -1.15 5.31
N GLU A 126 -21.90 -0.49 4.36
CA GLU A 126 -23.04 0.39 4.59
C GLU A 126 -24.21 -0.35 5.27
N LYS A 127 -24.57 -1.52 4.73
CA LYS A 127 -25.66 -2.35 5.26
C LYS A 127 -25.41 -2.81 6.70
N ALA A 128 -24.16 -3.13 7.03
CA ALA A 128 -23.79 -3.61 8.36
C ALA A 128 -23.50 -2.47 9.35
N GLY A 129 -23.42 -1.22 8.89
CA GLY A 129 -23.12 -0.06 9.73
C GLY A 129 -21.67 0.01 10.18
N VAL A 130 -20.73 -0.48 9.35
CA VAL A 130 -19.28 -0.53 9.60
C VAL A 130 -18.49 0.09 8.45
N SER A 131 -17.21 0.29 8.64
CA SER A 131 -16.34 1.01 7.71
C SER A 131 -15.19 0.14 7.23
N ILE A 132 -14.76 0.39 6.00
CA ILE A 132 -13.54 -0.18 5.44
C ILE A 132 -12.62 0.93 4.93
N PHE A 133 -11.32 0.83 5.24
CA PHE A 133 -10.27 1.71 4.75
C PHE A 133 -9.14 0.87 4.15
N VAL A 134 -8.80 1.13 2.88
CA VAL A 134 -7.71 0.45 2.20
C VAL A 134 -6.61 1.48 1.92
N ASN A 135 -5.37 1.21 2.37
CA ASN A 135 -4.26 2.14 2.23
C ASN A 135 -2.91 1.44 2.44
N GLY A 136 -1.82 2.16 2.14
CA GLY A 136 -0.45 1.74 2.34
C GLY A 136 0.49 2.93 2.37
N VAL A 137 1.75 2.72 2.02
CA VAL A 137 2.68 3.82 1.78
C VAL A 137 2.62 4.27 0.32
N ASP A 138 2.67 3.32 -0.62
CA ASP A 138 2.49 3.48 -2.05
C ASP A 138 1.94 2.18 -2.66
N PRO A 139 0.75 2.19 -3.27
CA PRO A 139 -0.22 3.31 -3.26
C PRO A 139 -0.72 3.62 -1.84
N GLY A 140 -0.78 4.93 -1.48
CA GLY A 140 -1.32 5.37 -0.19
C GLY A 140 -0.66 6.64 0.33
N PHE A 141 -0.20 6.62 1.59
CA PHE A 141 0.25 7.80 2.34
C PHE A 141 1.16 8.74 1.55
N ALA A 142 2.16 8.21 0.86
CA ALA A 142 3.15 9.01 0.13
C ALA A 142 2.56 9.70 -1.11
N ASN A 143 1.50 9.15 -1.67
CA ASN A 143 0.86 9.65 -2.88
C ASN A 143 -0.66 9.85 -2.75
N ASP A 144 -1.20 9.91 -1.51
CA ASP A 144 -2.56 10.38 -1.24
C ASP A 144 -2.58 11.46 -0.15
N ALA A 145 -2.41 11.10 1.11
CA ALA A 145 -2.51 12.04 2.22
C ALA A 145 -1.41 13.11 2.19
N LEU A 146 -0.16 12.72 1.90
CA LEU A 146 0.98 13.62 1.92
C LEU A 146 0.87 14.76 0.88
N PRO A 147 0.67 14.48 -0.43
CA PRO A 147 0.50 15.55 -1.42
C PRO A 147 -0.73 16.42 -1.15
N LEU A 148 -1.82 15.84 -0.66
CA LEU A 148 -3.03 16.61 -0.33
C LEU A 148 -2.81 17.56 0.85
N VAL A 149 -2.11 17.13 1.90
CA VAL A 149 -1.72 18.03 3.02
C VAL A 149 -0.80 19.12 2.53
N LEU A 150 0.21 18.79 1.70
CA LEU A 150 1.13 19.77 1.13
C LEU A 150 0.41 20.79 0.24
N SER A 151 -0.60 20.40 -0.51
CA SER A 151 -1.34 21.28 -1.41
C SER A 151 -2.01 22.45 -0.69
N GLY A 152 -2.26 22.32 0.62
CA GLY A 152 -2.90 23.35 1.45
C GLY A 152 -2.11 24.65 1.61
N VAL A 153 -0.86 24.73 1.15
CA VAL A 153 -0.05 25.96 1.14
C VAL A 153 0.13 26.56 -0.26
N SER A 154 -0.57 26.02 -1.27
CA SER A 154 -0.54 26.52 -2.65
C SER A 154 -1.57 27.62 -2.89
N GLU A 155 -1.17 28.67 -3.56
CA GLU A 155 -2.09 29.66 -4.16
C GLU A 155 -2.65 29.13 -5.49
N ARG A 156 -1.82 28.42 -6.26
CA ARG A 156 -2.17 27.86 -7.57
C ARG A 156 -1.40 26.56 -7.81
N ILE A 157 -2.08 25.57 -8.35
CA ILE A 157 -1.48 24.27 -8.69
C ILE A 157 -1.64 24.04 -10.20
N GLU A 158 -0.55 23.64 -10.84
CA GLU A 158 -0.50 23.25 -12.25
C GLU A 158 -0.35 21.74 -12.41
N GLU A 159 0.47 21.10 -11.57
CA GLU A 159 0.72 19.68 -11.55
C GLU A 159 1.07 19.23 -10.13
N VAL A 160 0.55 18.08 -9.73
CA VAL A 160 1.03 17.32 -8.58
C VAL A 160 1.68 16.04 -9.09
N ARG A 161 2.96 15.87 -8.81
CA ARG A 161 3.71 14.65 -9.14
C ARG A 161 4.12 13.95 -7.86
N CYS A 162 3.83 12.67 -7.78
CA CYS A 162 4.24 11.79 -6.69
C CYS A 162 5.09 10.67 -7.28
N SER A 163 6.34 10.57 -6.86
CA SER A 163 7.27 9.59 -7.39
C SER A 163 7.75 8.64 -6.29
N GLU A 164 7.72 7.33 -6.57
CA GLU A 164 8.49 6.34 -5.83
C GLU A 164 9.80 6.09 -6.60
N ILE A 165 10.94 6.38 -5.98
CA ILE A 165 12.27 6.24 -6.61
C ILE A 165 13.11 5.36 -5.71
N LEU A 166 13.09 4.05 -5.97
CA LEU A 166 13.64 3.05 -5.06
C LEU A 166 14.54 2.02 -5.79
N ASN A 167 15.50 1.47 -5.03
CA ASN A 167 16.24 0.27 -5.41
C ASN A 167 15.61 -0.94 -4.70
N TYR A 168 15.12 -1.91 -5.47
CA TYR A 168 14.45 -3.11 -4.97
C TYR A 168 15.40 -4.32 -4.82
N ALA A 169 16.72 -4.12 -4.84
CA ALA A 169 17.68 -5.24 -4.67
C ALA A 169 17.47 -6.01 -3.36
N THR A 170 17.05 -5.33 -2.28
CA THR A 170 16.77 -5.94 -0.96
C THR A 170 15.29 -6.29 -0.76
N TYR A 171 14.43 -6.04 -1.77
CA TYR A 171 13.00 -6.34 -1.69
C TYR A 171 12.76 -7.83 -1.93
N ASN A 172 12.85 -8.64 -0.88
CA ASN A 172 12.74 -10.10 -0.98
C ASN A 172 11.27 -10.56 -1.11
N GLN A 173 10.67 -10.28 -2.27
CA GLN A 173 9.34 -10.77 -2.67
C GLN A 173 9.38 -11.30 -4.11
N PRO A 174 9.85 -12.54 -4.34
CA PRO A 174 10.04 -13.09 -5.69
C PRO A 174 8.79 -13.06 -6.56
N MET A 175 7.60 -13.32 -5.98
CA MET A 175 6.33 -13.26 -6.73
C MET A 175 6.07 -11.85 -7.27
N VAL A 176 6.32 -10.82 -6.48
CA VAL A 176 6.13 -9.42 -6.92
C VAL A 176 7.17 -9.05 -7.96
N LEU A 177 8.47 -9.26 -7.65
CA LEU A 177 9.57 -8.86 -8.55
C LEU A 177 9.55 -9.60 -9.88
N PHE A 178 9.46 -10.92 -9.84
CA PHE A 178 9.58 -11.73 -11.06
C PHE A 178 8.22 -11.99 -11.71
N GLY A 179 7.19 -12.29 -10.92
CA GLY A 179 5.88 -12.67 -11.43
C GLY A 179 5.03 -11.49 -11.89
N ILE A 180 4.99 -10.41 -11.12
CA ILE A 180 4.14 -9.24 -11.41
C ILE A 180 4.92 -8.18 -12.18
N MET A 181 6.05 -7.73 -11.64
CA MET A 181 6.86 -6.67 -12.25
C MET A 181 7.69 -7.17 -13.44
N GLY A 182 7.99 -8.49 -13.50
CA GLY A 182 8.67 -9.10 -14.64
C GLY A 182 10.17 -8.79 -14.71
N PHE A 183 10.80 -8.43 -13.59
CA PHE A 183 12.25 -8.36 -13.52
C PHE A 183 12.87 -9.73 -13.83
N GLY A 184 14.03 -9.75 -14.48
CA GLY A 184 14.63 -10.99 -14.96
C GLY A 184 13.97 -11.61 -16.19
N GLY A 185 12.84 -11.04 -16.66
CA GLY A 185 12.17 -11.44 -17.89
C GLY A 185 12.79 -10.81 -19.14
N PRO A 186 12.51 -11.37 -20.33
CA PRO A 186 13.07 -10.89 -21.60
C PRO A 186 12.54 -9.49 -21.95
N MET A 187 13.36 -8.69 -22.65
CA MET A 187 13.02 -7.31 -23.02
C MET A 187 11.98 -7.22 -24.15
N ASP A 188 11.81 -8.25 -24.92
CA ASP A 188 10.82 -8.32 -26.02
C ASP A 188 9.43 -8.79 -25.55
N GLU A 189 9.29 -9.23 -24.31
CA GLU A 189 8.01 -9.55 -23.68
C GLU A 189 7.56 -8.42 -22.77
N VAL A 190 6.25 -8.09 -22.75
CA VAL A 190 5.68 -7.10 -21.86
C VAL A 190 5.31 -7.78 -20.53
N PRO A 191 5.88 -7.35 -19.38
CA PRO A 191 5.49 -7.90 -18.08
C PRO A 191 4.02 -7.62 -17.76
N PHE A 192 3.43 -8.46 -16.90
CA PHE A 192 2.02 -8.32 -16.51
C PHE A 192 1.67 -6.90 -16.05
N ILE A 193 2.48 -6.32 -15.16
CA ILE A 193 2.23 -4.98 -14.62
C ILE A 193 2.16 -3.88 -15.69
N LEU A 194 2.90 -4.03 -16.79
CA LEU A 194 2.94 -3.07 -17.90
C LEU A 194 1.94 -3.40 -19.01
N SER A 195 1.10 -4.43 -18.82
CA SER A 195 0.00 -4.71 -19.75
C SER A 195 -1.03 -3.57 -19.71
N PRO A 196 -1.66 -3.23 -20.85
CA PRO A 196 -2.59 -2.10 -20.92
C PRO A 196 -3.68 -2.14 -19.84
N GLY A 197 -3.82 -1.06 -19.08
CA GLY A 197 -4.80 -0.90 -18.01
C GLY A 197 -4.39 -1.44 -16.64
N VAL A 198 -3.31 -2.21 -16.53
CA VAL A 198 -2.88 -2.79 -15.24
C VAL A 198 -2.31 -1.72 -14.32
N LEU A 199 -1.50 -0.79 -14.84
CA LEU A 199 -1.00 0.35 -14.05
C LEU A 199 -2.16 1.23 -13.57
N THR A 200 -3.16 1.49 -14.42
CA THR A 200 -4.37 2.25 -14.04
C THR A 200 -5.19 1.51 -13.00
N MET A 201 -5.28 0.18 -13.06
CA MET A 201 -5.94 -0.62 -12.03
C MET A 201 -5.23 -0.50 -10.68
N ALA A 202 -3.90 -0.48 -10.67
CA ALA A 202 -3.10 -0.40 -9.44
C ALA A 202 -3.04 1.03 -8.86
N TRP A 203 -2.73 2.05 -9.67
CA TRP A 203 -2.49 3.42 -9.18
C TRP A 203 -3.53 4.45 -9.63
N GLY A 204 -4.42 4.12 -10.55
CA GLY A 204 -5.47 5.04 -11.00
C GLY A 204 -6.44 5.45 -9.89
N SER A 205 -6.61 4.61 -8.85
CA SER A 205 -7.37 4.95 -7.64
C SER A 205 -6.80 6.20 -6.97
N VAL A 206 -5.49 6.24 -6.76
CA VAL A 206 -4.82 7.36 -6.08
C VAL A 206 -4.78 8.61 -6.96
N VAL A 207 -4.59 8.47 -8.29
CA VAL A 207 -4.71 9.59 -9.24
C VAL A 207 -6.08 10.25 -9.14
N ARG A 208 -7.16 9.45 -9.12
CA ARG A 208 -8.53 9.96 -8.94
C ARG A 208 -8.73 10.60 -7.58
N GLN A 209 -8.16 10.02 -6.53
CA GLN A 209 -8.28 10.55 -5.17
C GLN A 209 -7.61 11.91 -5.01
N ILE A 210 -6.39 12.10 -5.55
CA ILE A 210 -5.71 13.40 -5.56
C ILE A 210 -6.56 14.41 -6.33
N ALA A 211 -7.02 14.05 -7.54
CA ALA A 211 -7.86 14.93 -8.35
C ALA A 211 -9.15 15.35 -7.61
N ALA A 212 -9.82 14.42 -6.95
CA ALA A 212 -11.00 14.68 -6.15
C ALA A 212 -10.70 15.63 -4.97
N GLY A 213 -9.61 15.39 -4.24
CA GLY A 213 -9.17 16.25 -3.13
C GLY A 213 -8.81 17.66 -3.57
N LEU A 214 -8.37 17.83 -4.83
CA LEU A 214 -8.08 19.13 -5.44
C LEU A 214 -9.30 19.76 -6.16
N GLY A 215 -10.44 19.07 -6.18
CA GLY A 215 -11.65 19.55 -6.87
C GLY A 215 -11.53 19.53 -8.40
N VAL A 216 -10.70 18.64 -8.96
CA VAL A 216 -10.45 18.54 -10.40
C VAL A 216 -11.18 17.33 -11.00
N THR A 217 -11.88 17.56 -12.11
CA THR A 217 -12.47 16.48 -12.91
C THR A 217 -11.50 16.07 -14.01
N LEU A 218 -11.01 14.83 -13.94
CA LEU A 218 -10.15 14.28 -14.97
C LEU A 218 -10.94 13.96 -16.24
N THR A 219 -10.33 14.19 -17.41
CA THR A 219 -10.89 13.76 -18.70
C THR A 219 -10.55 12.32 -19.00
N GLU A 220 -9.37 11.85 -18.59
CA GLU A 220 -8.91 10.46 -18.74
C GLU A 220 -7.75 10.16 -17.76
N VAL A 221 -7.42 8.87 -17.62
CA VAL A 221 -6.19 8.38 -16.98
C VAL A 221 -5.38 7.64 -18.05
N THR A 222 -4.11 8.02 -18.22
CA THR A 222 -3.22 7.44 -19.22
C THR A 222 -2.00 6.79 -18.57
N GLU A 223 -1.35 5.88 -19.31
CA GLU A 223 -0.19 5.12 -18.86
C GLU A 223 0.99 5.35 -19.80
N TRP A 224 2.19 5.36 -19.24
CA TRP A 224 3.43 5.38 -19.98
C TRP A 224 4.49 4.58 -19.24
N HIS A 225 5.41 3.92 -19.97
CA HIS A 225 6.50 3.17 -19.36
C HIS A 225 7.71 3.00 -20.28
N GLU A 226 8.86 2.75 -19.67
CA GLU A 226 10.09 2.28 -20.31
C GLU A 226 10.83 1.30 -19.36
N ARG A 227 11.76 0.53 -19.91
CA ARG A 227 12.56 -0.46 -19.17
C ARG A 227 14.01 -0.40 -19.59
N GLU A 228 14.90 -0.84 -18.68
CA GLU A 228 16.32 -1.02 -18.96
C GLU A 228 16.76 -2.44 -18.64
N ALA A 229 17.63 -2.99 -19.50
CA ALA A 229 18.15 -4.34 -19.37
C ALA A 229 19.38 -4.39 -18.47
N ALA A 230 19.58 -5.51 -17.77
CA ALA A 230 20.80 -5.81 -17.05
C ALA A 230 22.01 -5.82 -18.01
N PRO A 231 23.07 -5.05 -17.74
CA PRO A 231 24.27 -5.08 -18.58
C PRO A 231 25.14 -6.33 -18.37
N GLU A 232 24.97 -7.01 -17.25
CA GLU A 232 25.66 -8.23 -16.84
C GLU A 232 24.82 -9.03 -15.85
N ASP A 233 25.21 -10.27 -15.51
CA ASP A 233 24.57 -11.04 -14.45
C ASP A 233 24.87 -10.42 -13.08
N PHE A 234 23.85 -10.30 -12.22
CA PHE A 234 24.03 -9.89 -10.82
C PHE A 234 22.95 -10.48 -9.92
N ASP A 235 23.22 -10.54 -8.62
CA ASP A 235 22.31 -11.07 -7.63
C ASP A 235 21.58 -9.96 -6.87
N VAL A 236 20.33 -10.24 -6.51
CA VAL A 236 19.49 -9.48 -5.58
C VAL A 236 18.95 -10.46 -4.52
N ASP A 237 18.37 -9.98 -3.44
CA ASP A 237 17.86 -10.86 -2.36
C ASP A 237 16.82 -11.87 -2.84
N ALA A 238 16.06 -11.51 -3.85
CA ALA A 238 15.02 -12.38 -4.42
C ALA A 238 15.57 -13.43 -5.41
N GLY A 239 16.79 -13.29 -5.93
CA GLY A 239 17.40 -14.21 -6.90
C GLY A 239 18.43 -13.55 -7.83
N THR A 240 18.72 -14.20 -8.95
CA THR A 240 19.71 -13.74 -9.93
C THR A 240 19.04 -13.08 -11.14
N ILE A 241 19.50 -11.90 -11.52
CA ILE A 241 19.13 -11.18 -12.75
C ILE A 241 20.17 -11.49 -13.82
N LYS A 242 19.71 -11.96 -14.98
CA LYS A 242 20.61 -12.30 -16.09
C LYS A 242 20.84 -11.13 -17.02
N ALA A 243 22.03 -11.03 -17.59
CA ALA A 243 22.37 -10.06 -18.61
C ALA A 243 21.33 -10.05 -19.75
N GLY A 244 20.92 -8.85 -20.19
CA GLY A 244 19.92 -8.68 -21.24
C GLY A 244 18.48 -8.83 -20.82
N THR A 245 18.19 -9.14 -19.55
CA THR A 245 16.84 -9.21 -19.01
C THR A 245 16.41 -7.91 -18.32
N THR A 246 15.12 -7.67 -18.12
CA THR A 246 14.62 -6.46 -17.44
C THR A 246 15.22 -6.34 -16.04
N ALA A 247 15.85 -5.20 -15.75
CA ALA A 247 16.51 -4.93 -14.46
C ALA A 247 16.15 -3.56 -13.84
N ALA A 248 15.56 -2.67 -14.63
CA ALA A 248 14.96 -1.44 -14.14
C ALA A 248 13.72 -1.10 -14.97
N MET A 249 12.77 -0.38 -14.35
CA MET A 249 11.58 0.14 -15.03
C MET A 249 11.24 1.53 -14.52
N HIS A 250 10.69 2.32 -15.42
CA HIS A 250 10.15 3.64 -15.16
C HIS A 250 8.77 3.71 -15.78
N PHE A 251 7.76 4.05 -14.99
CA PHE A 251 6.40 4.21 -15.51
C PHE A 251 5.67 5.37 -14.84
N GLU A 252 4.68 5.87 -15.54
CA GLU A 252 3.77 6.89 -15.04
C GLU A 252 2.31 6.51 -15.25
N VAL A 253 1.46 6.89 -14.29
CA VAL A 253 0.00 6.91 -14.40
C VAL A 253 -0.44 8.37 -14.26
N ARG A 254 -1.05 8.91 -15.32
CA ARG A 254 -1.31 10.34 -15.46
C ARG A 254 -2.80 10.64 -15.44
N GLY A 255 -3.23 11.52 -14.55
CA GLY A 255 -4.57 12.11 -14.57
C GLY A 255 -4.58 13.35 -15.46
N MET A 256 -5.35 13.29 -16.55
CA MET A 256 -5.37 14.31 -17.59
C MET A 256 -6.56 15.26 -17.47
N VAL A 257 -6.33 16.53 -17.81
CA VAL A 257 -7.38 17.52 -18.10
C VAL A 257 -7.10 18.11 -19.47
N GLY A 258 -7.84 17.67 -20.49
CA GLY A 258 -7.47 17.89 -21.89
C GLY A 258 -6.13 17.27 -22.18
N ASP A 259 -5.22 18.02 -22.78
CA ASP A 259 -3.88 17.52 -23.17
C ASP A 259 -2.83 17.66 -22.05
N ARG A 260 -3.22 18.11 -20.85
CA ARG A 260 -2.29 18.36 -19.75
C ARG A 260 -2.45 17.34 -18.64
N ALA A 261 -1.35 16.72 -18.23
CA ALA A 261 -1.29 15.96 -16.98
C ALA A 261 -1.33 16.93 -15.79
N VAL A 262 -2.28 16.72 -14.87
CA VAL A 262 -2.45 17.53 -13.65
C VAL A 262 -2.10 16.75 -12.40
N VAL A 263 -2.19 15.40 -12.47
CA VAL A 263 -1.71 14.48 -11.44
C VAL A 263 -0.84 13.44 -12.13
N VAL A 264 0.35 13.20 -11.61
CA VAL A 264 1.26 12.16 -12.13
C VAL A 264 1.73 11.30 -10.98
N LEU A 265 1.46 10.01 -11.08
CA LEU A 265 2.14 9.01 -10.26
C LEU A 265 3.26 8.41 -11.09
N GLU A 266 4.46 8.40 -10.54
CA GLU A 266 5.69 7.99 -11.21
C GLU A 266 6.39 6.94 -10.37
N HIS A 267 6.83 5.87 -11.00
CA HIS A 267 7.67 4.86 -10.36
C HIS A 267 8.96 4.66 -11.12
N VAL A 268 10.06 4.76 -10.41
CA VAL A 268 11.40 4.45 -10.90
C VAL A 268 11.98 3.36 -10.01
N THR A 269 11.83 2.12 -10.47
CA THR A 269 12.27 0.93 -9.73
C THR A 269 13.50 0.34 -10.38
N ARG A 270 14.58 0.22 -9.62
CA ARG A 270 15.87 -0.33 -10.06
C ARG A 270 16.22 -1.54 -9.22
N LEU A 271 16.96 -2.47 -9.80
CA LEU A 271 17.58 -3.58 -9.06
C LEU A 271 19.09 -3.36 -8.84
N ARG A 272 19.65 -2.23 -9.37
CA ARG A 272 21.03 -1.78 -9.18
C ARG A 272 21.10 -0.28 -9.43
N ASP A 273 21.91 0.44 -8.65
CA ASP A 273 21.90 1.92 -8.62
C ASP A 273 22.38 2.58 -9.93
N ASP A 274 23.19 1.89 -10.73
CA ASP A 274 23.71 2.39 -12.01
C ASP A 274 22.71 2.25 -13.18
N LEU A 275 21.58 1.59 -12.98
CA LEU A 275 20.52 1.46 -13.97
C LEU A 275 19.63 2.70 -13.99
N GLY A 276 19.06 3.04 -15.15
CA GLY A 276 18.19 4.20 -15.29
C GLY A 276 18.91 5.52 -15.00
N ALA A 277 20.16 5.65 -15.44
CA ALA A 277 21.00 6.82 -15.11
C ALA A 277 20.42 8.16 -15.58
N THR A 278 19.57 8.16 -16.61
CA THR A 278 18.87 9.34 -17.15
C THR A 278 17.51 9.59 -16.54
N TRP A 279 17.00 8.65 -15.74
CA TRP A 279 15.72 8.74 -15.05
C TRP A 279 15.84 9.54 -13.75
N PRO A 280 14.72 9.94 -13.12
CA PRO A 280 14.75 10.59 -11.82
C PRO A 280 15.61 9.82 -10.81
N GLN A 281 16.49 10.54 -10.11
CA GLN A 281 17.37 9.97 -9.09
C GLN A 281 16.79 10.21 -7.70
N PRO A 282 16.91 9.25 -6.76
CA PRO A 282 16.40 9.42 -5.42
C PRO A 282 17.20 10.49 -4.64
N ALA A 283 16.58 11.08 -3.65
CA ALA A 283 17.30 11.64 -2.54
C ALA A 283 17.78 10.48 -1.64
N GLY A 284 19.01 10.49 -1.19
CA GLY A 284 19.59 9.39 -0.40
C GLY A 284 19.63 8.06 -1.16
N GLN A 285 19.32 6.96 -0.47
CA GLN A 285 19.29 5.60 -1.03
C GLN A 285 17.99 5.25 -1.73
N GLY A 286 16.92 5.99 -1.44
CA GLY A 286 15.60 5.84 -2.00
C GLY A 286 14.65 6.85 -1.38
N CYS A 287 13.63 7.29 -2.09
CA CYS A 287 12.68 8.25 -1.56
C CYS A 287 11.30 8.14 -2.24
N TYR A 288 10.29 8.58 -1.51
CA TYR A 288 9.03 9.05 -2.06
C TYR A 288 9.12 10.55 -2.24
N ARG A 289 8.89 11.04 -3.45
CA ARG A 289 9.00 12.46 -3.78
C ARG A 289 7.63 13.03 -4.13
N VAL A 290 7.29 14.16 -3.54
CA VAL A 290 6.14 14.97 -3.94
C VAL A 290 6.64 16.29 -4.51
N GLU A 291 6.26 16.58 -5.76
CA GLU A 291 6.55 17.84 -6.43
C GLU A 291 5.21 18.51 -6.77
N ILE A 292 5.03 19.75 -6.32
CA ILE A 292 3.88 20.57 -6.70
C ILE A 292 4.40 21.73 -7.53
N LYS A 293 3.99 21.79 -8.81
CA LYS A 293 4.24 22.89 -9.70
C LYS A 293 3.07 23.88 -9.62
N GLY A 294 3.37 25.13 -9.47
CA GLY A 294 2.35 26.19 -9.35
C GLY A 294 2.90 27.46 -8.71
N GLU A 295 2.19 27.97 -7.71
CA GLU A 295 2.62 29.11 -6.90
C GLU A 295 2.33 28.82 -5.42
N PRO A 296 3.34 28.70 -4.56
CA PRO A 296 4.75 28.50 -4.91
C PRO A 296 5.01 27.09 -5.49
N ASN A 297 6.16 26.92 -6.17
CA ASN A 297 6.67 25.58 -6.49
C ASN A 297 7.40 25.03 -5.28
N TYR A 298 7.22 23.74 -4.99
CA TYR A 298 7.97 23.08 -3.93
C TYR A 298 8.11 21.56 -4.14
N THR A 299 9.14 21.01 -3.52
CA THR A 299 9.46 19.59 -3.57
C THR A 299 9.70 19.08 -2.15
N LEU A 300 9.12 17.93 -1.82
CA LEU A 300 9.41 17.17 -0.61
C LEU A 300 10.00 15.82 -1.00
N ASN A 301 11.09 15.41 -0.35
CA ASN A 301 11.57 14.02 -0.38
C ASN A 301 11.31 13.40 1.00
N LEU A 302 10.61 12.28 1.02
CA LEU A 302 10.40 11.44 2.18
C LEU A 302 11.32 10.22 2.06
N GLU A 303 12.42 10.22 2.80
CA GLU A 303 13.34 9.11 2.91
C GLU A 303 12.93 8.23 4.09
N LEU A 304 12.44 7.03 3.82
CA LEU A 304 12.15 6.06 4.85
C LEU A 304 13.37 5.15 5.04
N MET A 305 13.80 5.00 6.29
CA MET A 305 14.95 4.18 6.63
C MET A 305 14.64 3.38 7.91
N GLY A 306 14.78 2.07 7.83
CA GLY A 306 14.70 1.20 8.99
C GLY A 306 15.95 1.31 9.87
N THR A 307 15.88 0.77 11.10
CA THR A 307 17.05 0.66 11.98
C THR A 307 18.13 -0.28 11.43
N ASP A 308 17.75 -1.13 10.48
CA ASP A 308 18.61 -2.02 9.68
C ASP A 308 19.27 -1.31 8.49
N GLY A 309 18.92 -0.03 8.24
CA GLY A 309 19.44 0.75 7.12
C GLY A 309 18.78 0.40 5.78
N ASP A 310 17.67 -0.37 5.78
CA ASP A 310 16.98 -0.78 4.56
C ASP A 310 15.67 0.01 4.35
N HIS A 311 15.56 0.65 3.18
CA HIS A 311 14.38 1.43 2.80
C HIS A 311 13.20 0.52 2.40
N ASN A 312 13.41 -0.67 1.84
CA ASN A 312 12.35 -1.60 1.48
C ASN A 312 11.63 -2.13 2.73
N THR A 313 12.39 -2.53 3.74
CA THR A 313 11.83 -2.90 5.05
C THR A 313 11.08 -1.72 5.69
N ALA A 314 11.63 -0.50 5.58
CA ALA A 314 10.96 0.71 6.09
C ALA A 314 9.65 1.01 5.37
N GLY A 315 9.56 0.80 4.05
CA GLY A 315 8.33 0.90 3.27
C GLY A 315 7.25 -0.09 3.72
N LEU A 316 7.63 -1.36 3.96
CA LEU A 316 6.72 -2.37 4.50
C LEU A 316 6.20 -2.00 5.90
N LYS A 317 7.07 -1.46 6.78
CA LYS A 317 6.67 -0.92 8.09
C LYS A 317 5.73 0.26 7.96
N ALA A 318 6.02 1.21 7.06
CA ALA A 318 5.17 2.38 6.84
C ALA A 318 3.78 1.97 6.33
N THR A 319 3.69 1.01 5.41
CA THR A 319 2.43 0.43 4.95
C THR A 319 1.64 -0.17 6.13
N ALA A 320 2.28 -0.99 6.96
CA ALA A 320 1.63 -1.59 8.12
C ALA A 320 1.14 -0.51 9.12
N MET A 321 1.98 0.48 9.44
CA MET A 321 1.65 1.53 10.40
C MET A 321 0.58 2.48 9.88
N ARG A 322 0.52 2.73 8.58
CA ARG A 322 -0.53 3.56 7.98
C ARG A 322 -1.92 3.02 8.29
N ILE A 323 -2.13 1.71 8.15
CA ILE A 323 -3.42 1.07 8.41
C ILE A 323 -3.66 0.82 9.91
N VAL A 324 -2.64 0.43 10.67
CA VAL A 324 -2.75 0.20 12.12
C VAL A 324 -3.12 1.49 12.85
N ASN A 325 -2.43 2.60 12.58
CA ASN A 325 -2.71 3.88 13.21
C ASN A 325 -4.07 4.48 12.78
N ALA A 326 -4.64 4.03 11.67
CA ALA A 326 -5.95 4.47 11.21
C ALA A 326 -7.12 3.75 11.91
N VAL A 327 -6.90 2.62 12.58
CA VAL A 327 -7.97 1.81 13.21
C VAL A 327 -8.94 2.63 14.05
N PRO A 328 -8.51 3.48 15.00
CA PRO A 328 -9.45 4.25 15.82
C PRO A 328 -10.31 5.23 15.00
N ALA A 329 -9.70 5.87 13.98
CA ALA A 329 -10.40 6.82 13.13
C ALA A 329 -11.40 6.13 12.19
N VAL A 330 -11.06 4.95 11.67
CA VAL A 330 -11.95 4.15 10.79
C VAL A 330 -13.15 3.62 11.56
N ILE A 331 -12.96 3.15 12.80
CA ILE A 331 -14.08 2.71 13.65
C ILE A 331 -15.04 3.87 13.98
N ALA A 332 -14.50 5.09 14.09
CA ALA A 332 -15.31 6.28 14.39
C ALA A 332 -15.92 6.94 13.14
N ALA A 333 -15.54 6.51 11.95
CA ALA A 333 -16.01 7.07 10.69
C ALA A 333 -17.47 6.66 10.37
N PRO A 334 -18.19 7.38 9.52
CA PRO A 334 -19.45 6.93 8.96
C PRO A 334 -19.30 5.57 8.24
N PRO A 335 -20.35 4.71 8.24
CA PRO A 335 -20.32 3.43 7.54
C PRO A 335 -20.05 3.57 6.04
N GLY A 336 -19.29 2.64 5.47
CA GLY A 336 -18.97 2.57 4.06
C GLY A 336 -17.48 2.46 3.77
N LEU A 337 -17.11 2.72 2.51
CA LEU A 337 -15.71 2.84 2.11
C LEU A 337 -15.18 4.21 2.51
N ILE A 338 -14.15 4.21 3.34
CA ILE A 338 -13.49 5.41 3.85
C ILE A 338 -12.19 5.63 3.06
N THR A 339 -11.95 6.84 2.63
CA THR A 339 -10.76 7.26 1.90
C THR A 339 -9.87 8.17 2.74
N ALA A 340 -8.68 8.52 2.26
CA ALA A 340 -7.84 9.50 2.96
C ALA A 340 -8.47 10.90 3.01
N LEU A 341 -9.48 11.18 2.16
CA LEU A 341 -10.24 12.45 2.18
C LEU A 341 -11.26 12.51 3.33
N ASP A 342 -11.70 11.38 3.85
CA ASP A 342 -12.74 11.29 4.87
C ASP A 342 -12.17 11.21 6.28
N LEU A 343 -10.92 10.75 6.41
CA LEU A 343 -10.28 10.58 7.71
C LEU A 343 -9.74 11.91 8.26
N PRO A 344 -9.82 12.13 9.57
CA PRO A 344 -9.03 13.17 10.22
C PRO A 344 -7.54 12.91 10.03
N LEU A 345 -6.69 13.86 10.40
CA LEU A 345 -5.25 13.65 10.41
C LEU A 345 -4.90 12.43 11.29
N VAL A 346 -4.51 11.34 10.66
CA VAL A 346 -4.03 10.13 11.36
C VAL A 346 -2.60 10.35 11.82
N THR A 347 -2.37 10.22 13.12
CA THR A 347 -1.05 10.45 13.75
C THR A 347 -0.58 9.20 14.49
N GLY A 348 0.71 9.14 14.80
CA GLY A 348 1.30 8.13 15.68
C GLY A 348 1.01 8.42 17.17
N ARG A 349 -0.27 8.57 17.54
CA ARG A 349 -0.69 8.91 18.88
C ARG A 349 -0.27 7.84 19.89
N GLY A 350 0.45 8.28 20.93
CA GLY A 350 0.91 7.39 22.01
C GLY A 350 2.12 6.52 21.65
N LEU A 351 2.75 6.72 20.49
CA LEU A 351 3.93 5.95 20.03
C LEU A 351 5.27 6.61 20.40
N VAL A 352 5.25 7.77 21.09
CA VAL A 352 6.49 8.41 21.57
C VAL A 352 7.06 7.59 22.72
N VAL A 353 8.27 7.08 22.55
CA VAL A 353 9.03 6.36 23.58
C VAL A 353 9.79 7.41 24.39
N THR A 354 9.59 7.42 25.73
CA THR A 354 10.23 8.32 26.68
C THR A 354 11.23 7.60 27.56
#